data_88cbd5efbefe1fdc05afc36dfe967210
#
_entry.id   88cbd5efbefe1fdc05afc36dfe967210
#
_cell.length_a   1.000
_cell.length_b   1.000
_cell.length_c   1.000
_cell.angle_alpha   90.00
_cell.angle_beta   90.00
_cell.angle_gamma   90.00
#
_symmetry.space_group_name_H-M   'P 1'
#
loop_
_entity.id
_entity.type
_entity.pdbx_description
1 polymer ?
#
loop_
_entity_poly.entity_id
_entity_poly.type
_entity_poly.pdbx_seq_one_letter_code
_entity_poly.pdbx_strand_id
1 'polypeptide(L)'
;MLKHQYADDVDARWAGTFKTHAAQPDAGTLDADGKPRVREWRDYDPNWRQFMAMILETTVRLYGHVLGDDLTTEMRRAVRRAVLSEPEARISGRYSNIVLMQAWLHEAISEKRATESADSADATAFATPTNRWLKDAATQLQHDGDLAEYNSPTYDAISLLAGCLLLEHSTSSSAQRLGEVVISQVGERLSRVWHPRLGLQAGPYSRAYGVDPRKYICLMSVLMSALEIRAAGPGHLNQNTTHLHDLYFFPLFRRVCGPLRQQLQLAEATTARRHEHTYGSARAVSVVEPTHVIGWESGRRDRFALDQYAPFAYYSTGGFLAVRTRQDTDWVDIEEIGRHVYRITMQRRSDPDVVHETAALTVVASSSPVINDNELLFGEVTLQFPGIVIEVRVAPPTD
;
A
#
# COMPACT_ATOMS: atom_id res chain seq x y z
N MET A 1 -22.63 1.25 8.55
CA MET A 1 -21.27 1.83 8.75
C MET A 1 -21.25 2.81 9.92
N LEU A 2 -21.97 3.91 9.88
CA LEU A 2 -21.89 4.97 10.91
C LEU A 2 -22.08 4.49 12.35
N LYS A 3 -23.08 3.64 12.61
CA LYS A 3 -23.31 3.03 13.93
C LYS A 3 -22.21 2.08 14.44
N HIS A 4 -21.20 1.81 13.63
CA HIS A 4 -20.05 0.96 13.98
C HIS A 4 -18.78 1.77 14.23
N GLN A 5 -18.86 3.09 14.25
CA GLN A 5 -17.75 3.93 14.67
C GLN A 5 -17.64 3.94 16.20
N TYR A 6 -16.44 3.83 16.71
CA TYR A 6 -16.15 4.02 18.12
C TYR A 6 -16.18 5.52 18.46
N ALA A 7 -17.22 5.93 19.14
CA ALA A 7 -17.56 7.34 19.31
C ALA A 7 -17.43 7.85 20.75
N ASP A 8 -17.47 6.94 21.74
CA ASP A 8 -17.81 7.29 23.11
C ASP A 8 -16.62 7.59 24.02
N ASP A 9 -15.39 7.35 23.57
CA ASP A 9 -14.19 7.61 24.36
C ASP A 9 -13.13 8.30 23.48
N VAL A 10 -13.06 9.62 23.62
CA VAL A 10 -12.18 10.47 22.78
C VAL A 10 -10.68 10.26 23.06
N ASP A 11 -10.34 9.76 24.23
CA ASP A 11 -8.94 9.57 24.64
C ASP A 11 -8.45 8.14 24.40
N ALA A 12 -9.33 7.26 23.97
CA ALA A 12 -8.97 5.88 23.74
C ALA A 12 -8.24 5.69 22.39
N ARG A 13 -7.34 4.70 22.34
CA ARG A 13 -6.60 4.35 21.11
C ARG A 13 -7.50 4.01 19.92
N TRP A 14 -8.71 3.51 20.16
CA TRP A 14 -9.71 3.16 19.16
C TRP A 14 -10.65 4.31 18.78
N ALA A 15 -10.58 5.46 19.50
CA ALA A 15 -11.45 6.59 19.23
C ALA A 15 -11.46 6.95 17.75
N GLY A 16 -12.65 7.16 17.20
CA GLY A 16 -12.86 7.56 15.81
C GLY A 16 -12.65 6.47 14.75
N THR A 17 -12.08 5.29 15.09
CA THR A 17 -12.01 4.17 14.16
C THR A 17 -13.34 3.42 14.06
N PHE A 18 -13.38 2.35 13.29
CA PHE A 18 -14.60 1.60 13.03
C PHE A 18 -14.39 0.12 13.37
N LYS A 19 -15.46 -0.55 13.77
CA LYS A 19 -15.47 -2.01 13.90
C LYS A 19 -15.17 -2.66 12.55
N THR A 20 -14.37 -3.72 12.56
CA THR A 20 -14.07 -4.47 11.34
C THR A 20 -15.27 -5.29 10.88
N HIS A 21 -16.17 -5.67 11.80
CA HIS A 21 -17.45 -6.31 11.51
C HIS A 21 -18.50 -6.02 12.60
N ALA A 22 -19.77 -6.14 12.27
CA ALA A 22 -20.88 -5.72 13.14
C ALA A 22 -20.96 -6.48 14.48
N ALA A 23 -20.52 -7.73 14.52
CA ALA A 23 -20.55 -8.57 15.72
C ALA A 23 -19.33 -8.38 16.65
N GLN A 24 -18.43 -7.49 16.29
CA GLN A 24 -17.25 -7.19 17.09
C GLN A 24 -17.65 -6.56 18.42
N PRO A 25 -17.01 -6.94 19.56
CA PRO A 25 -17.28 -6.33 20.86
C PRO A 25 -17.08 -4.81 20.82
N ASP A 26 -17.81 -4.11 21.68
CA ASP A 26 -17.54 -2.68 21.87
C ASP A 26 -16.16 -2.50 22.51
N ALA A 27 -15.48 -1.44 22.06
CA ALA A 27 -14.19 -1.08 22.61
C ALA A 27 -14.34 -0.71 24.10
N GLY A 28 -13.31 -0.99 24.88
CA GLY A 28 -13.35 -0.81 26.34
C GLY A 28 -14.00 -1.97 27.11
N THR A 29 -14.64 -2.94 26.44
CA THR A 29 -15.10 -4.16 27.11
C THR A 29 -13.90 -4.91 27.69
N LEU A 30 -13.98 -5.23 28.99
CA LEU A 30 -12.97 -6.02 29.66
C LEU A 30 -13.37 -7.51 29.69
N ASP A 31 -12.39 -8.40 29.69
CA ASP A 31 -12.58 -9.83 29.97
C ASP A 31 -12.68 -10.10 31.49
N ALA A 32 -12.81 -11.37 31.87
CA ALA A 32 -12.90 -11.79 33.27
C ALA A 32 -11.64 -11.42 34.09
N ASP A 33 -10.51 -11.25 33.42
CA ASP A 33 -9.22 -10.89 34.03
C ASP A 33 -8.98 -9.36 34.04
N GLY A 34 -9.96 -8.55 33.63
CA GLY A 34 -9.86 -7.09 33.57
C GLY A 34 -8.99 -6.58 32.42
N LYS A 35 -8.69 -7.41 31.43
CA LYS A 35 -7.92 -7.00 30.24
C LYS A 35 -8.85 -6.55 29.11
N PRO A 36 -8.44 -5.58 28.27
CA PRO A 36 -9.22 -5.19 27.11
C PRO A 36 -9.49 -6.39 26.19
N ARG A 37 -10.77 -6.66 25.92
CA ARG A 37 -11.19 -7.70 24.96
C ARG A 37 -10.91 -7.31 23.52
N VAL A 38 -10.85 -6.01 23.24
CA VAL A 38 -10.60 -5.47 21.92
C VAL A 38 -9.11 -5.18 21.76
N ARG A 39 -8.47 -5.84 20.81
CA ARG A 39 -7.04 -5.73 20.53
C ARG A 39 -6.81 -5.05 19.18
N GLU A 40 -5.89 -4.10 19.19
CA GLU A 40 -5.41 -3.43 17.97
C GLU A 40 -4.88 -4.48 16.98
N TRP A 41 -5.13 -4.25 15.69
CA TRP A 41 -4.80 -5.11 14.55
C TRP A 41 -5.50 -6.49 14.51
N ARG A 42 -6.16 -6.90 15.56
CA ARG A 42 -6.98 -8.11 15.59
C ARG A 42 -8.47 -7.80 15.49
N ASP A 43 -8.93 -6.91 16.34
CA ASP A 43 -10.36 -6.62 16.53
C ASP A 43 -10.72 -5.25 15.93
N TYR A 44 -9.78 -4.35 15.79
CA TYR A 44 -9.91 -3.11 15.03
C TYR A 44 -8.59 -2.76 14.34
N ASP A 45 -8.70 -2.12 13.19
CA ASP A 45 -7.59 -1.52 12.46
C ASP A 45 -7.63 0.00 12.67
N PRO A 46 -6.61 0.61 13.29
CA PRO A 46 -6.58 2.05 13.49
C PRO A 46 -6.59 2.85 12.18
N ASN A 47 -6.17 2.27 11.06
CA ASN A 47 -6.19 2.91 9.75
C ASN A 47 -7.60 3.02 9.14
N TRP A 48 -8.57 2.32 9.71
CA TRP A 48 -9.95 2.46 9.26
C TRP A 48 -10.51 3.86 9.54
N ARG A 49 -9.85 4.66 10.39
CA ARG A 49 -10.11 6.10 10.45
C ARG A 49 -9.98 6.72 9.07
N GLN A 50 -8.85 6.48 8.40
CA GLN A 50 -8.56 7.08 7.09
C GLN A 50 -9.37 6.42 5.98
N PHE A 51 -9.39 5.12 5.89
CA PHE A 51 -10.11 4.40 4.83
C PHE A 51 -11.61 4.70 4.84
N MET A 52 -12.24 4.61 6.00
CA MET A 52 -13.67 4.83 6.10
C MET A 52 -14.03 6.30 5.97
N ALA A 53 -13.25 7.21 6.57
CA ALA A 53 -13.47 8.65 6.43
C ALA A 53 -13.31 9.11 4.97
N MET A 54 -12.34 8.56 4.24
CA MET A 54 -12.15 8.86 2.82
C MET A 54 -13.38 8.48 1.99
N ILE A 55 -13.95 7.30 2.20
CA ILE A 55 -15.17 6.88 1.52
C ILE A 55 -16.36 7.79 1.90
N LEU A 56 -16.54 8.05 3.18
CA LEU A 56 -17.63 8.89 3.68
C LEU A 56 -17.53 10.32 3.13
N GLU A 57 -16.35 10.94 3.21
CA GLU A 57 -16.16 12.32 2.72
C GLU A 57 -16.36 12.41 1.19
N THR A 58 -15.80 11.46 0.44
CA THR A 58 -16.00 11.42 -1.01
C THR A 58 -17.49 11.23 -1.34
N THR A 59 -18.21 10.39 -0.59
CA THR A 59 -19.64 10.17 -0.76
C THR A 59 -20.41 11.47 -0.50
N VAL A 60 -20.09 12.20 0.56
CA VAL A 60 -20.74 13.49 0.86
C VAL A 60 -20.46 14.51 -0.24
N ARG A 61 -19.24 14.59 -0.77
CA ARG A 61 -18.90 15.53 -1.85
C ARG A 61 -19.63 15.22 -3.15
N LEU A 62 -19.75 13.96 -3.51
CA LEU A 62 -20.36 13.56 -4.79
C LEU A 62 -21.89 13.48 -4.71
N TYR A 63 -22.44 13.03 -3.59
CA TYR A 63 -23.85 12.64 -3.47
C TYR A 63 -24.60 13.32 -2.32
N GLY A 64 -23.97 14.25 -1.59
CA GLY A 64 -24.60 14.93 -0.45
C GLY A 64 -25.94 15.56 -0.80
N HIS A 65 -26.06 16.10 -2.02
CA HIS A 65 -27.30 16.72 -2.52
C HIS A 65 -28.48 15.76 -2.68
N VAL A 66 -28.23 14.45 -2.74
CA VAL A 66 -29.29 13.40 -2.84
C VAL A 66 -29.46 12.59 -1.55
N LEU A 67 -28.49 12.64 -0.63
CA LEU A 67 -28.53 11.87 0.62
C LEU A 67 -29.42 12.51 1.71
N GLY A 68 -29.73 13.79 1.57
CA GLY A 68 -30.44 14.57 2.58
C GLY A 68 -29.52 15.11 3.69
N ASP A 69 -29.95 16.18 4.33
CA ASP A 69 -29.12 16.94 5.27
C ASP A 69 -28.76 16.16 6.54
N ASP A 70 -29.69 15.38 7.08
CA ASP A 70 -29.46 14.62 8.31
C ASP A 70 -28.35 13.60 8.13
N LEU A 71 -28.43 12.77 7.08
CA LEU A 71 -27.42 11.75 6.80
C LEU A 71 -26.08 12.37 6.45
N THR A 72 -26.09 13.42 5.64
CA THR A 72 -24.88 14.15 5.26
C THR A 72 -24.19 14.75 6.50
N THR A 73 -24.96 15.30 7.42
CA THR A 73 -24.45 15.83 8.68
C THR A 73 -23.85 14.74 9.57
N GLU A 74 -24.53 13.60 9.68
CA GLU A 74 -24.02 12.45 10.44
C GLU A 74 -22.70 11.91 9.85
N MET A 75 -22.63 11.75 8.52
CA MET A 75 -21.41 11.34 7.83
C MET A 75 -20.25 12.32 8.08
N ARG A 76 -20.49 13.63 7.98
CA ARG A 76 -19.49 14.66 8.28
C ARG A 76 -18.99 14.61 9.73
N ARG A 77 -19.88 14.37 10.69
CA ARG A 77 -19.50 14.18 12.10
C ARG A 77 -18.61 12.96 12.28
N ALA A 78 -18.93 11.86 11.59
CA ALA A 78 -18.13 10.63 11.62
C ALA A 78 -16.74 10.87 11.01
N VAL A 79 -16.64 11.53 9.85
CA VAL A 79 -15.36 11.90 9.22
C VAL A 79 -14.55 12.78 10.18
N ARG A 80 -15.15 13.85 10.71
CA ARG A 80 -14.46 14.75 11.63
C ARG A 80 -13.90 14.01 12.85
N ARG A 81 -14.72 13.14 13.46
CA ARG A 81 -14.26 12.33 14.59
C ARG A 81 -13.08 11.44 14.22
N ALA A 82 -13.16 10.72 13.11
CA ALA A 82 -12.09 9.84 12.64
C ALA A 82 -10.76 10.61 12.46
N VAL A 83 -10.83 11.77 11.82
CA VAL A 83 -9.64 12.61 11.51
C VAL A 83 -9.02 13.21 12.76
N LEU A 84 -9.84 13.75 13.67
CA LEU A 84 -9.36 14.45 14.87
C LEU A 84 -8.91 13.48 15.98
N SER A 85 -9.37 12.24 15.98
CA SER A 85 -8.94 11.22 16.93
C SER A 85 -7.65 10.50 16.51
N GLU A 86 -7.05 10.87 15.40
CA GLU A 86 -5.77 10.27 14.97
C GLU A 86 -4.63 10.74 15.87
N PRO A 87 -3.95 9.84 16.60
CA PRO A 87 -2.80 10.20 17.43
C PRO A 87 -1.65 10.76 16.59
N GLU A 88 -1.13 11.91 16.97
CA GLU A 88 -0.10 12.63 16.22
C GLU A 88 1.16 11.79 15.95
N ALA A 89 1.59 10.96 16.91
CA ALA A 89 2.82 10.20 16.83
C ALA A 89 2.68 8.88 16.04
N ARG A 90 1.46 8.47 15.68
CA ARG A 90 1.22 7.17 15.03
C ARG A 90 1.57 7.16 13.54
N ILE A 91 1.30 8.25 12.86
CA ILE A 91 1.49 8.36 11.41
C ILE A 91 2.70 9.25 11.12
N SER A 92 3.54 8.79 10.22
CA SER A 92 4.69 9.56 9.70
C SER A 92 4.70 9.51 8.17
N GLY A 93 5.53 10.35 7.54
CA GLY A 93 5.71 10.34 6.07
C GLY A 93 6.10 8.98 5.49
N ARG A 94 6.69 8.10 6.30
CA ARG A 94 7.05 6.73 5.91
C ARG A 94 5.85 5.80 5.75
N TYR A 95 4.72 6.12 6.38
CA TYR A 95 3.46 5.43 6.17
C TYR A 95 2.68 6.12 5.04
N SER A 96 3.20 6.03 3.84
CA SER A 96 2.85 6.89 2.71
C SER A 96 1.36 6.94 2.41
N ASN A 97 0.69 5.79 2.33
CA ASN A 97 -0.73 5.74 2.00
C ASN A 97 -1.59 6.41 3.09
N ILE A 98 -1.26 6.18 4.36
CA ILE A 98 -2.05 6.71 5.48
C ILE A 98 -1.82 8.21 5.67
N VAL A 99 -0.57 8.67 5.57
CA VAL A 99 -0.28 10.10 5.72
C VAL A 99 -0.90 10.92 4.60
N LEU A 100 -0.93 10.41 3.37
CA LEU A 100 -1.58 11.09 2.24
C LEU A 100 -3.10 11.17 2.40
N MET A 101 -3.74 10.07 2.83
CA MET A 101 -5.17 10.07 3.15
C MET A 101 -5.50 11.03 4.29
N GLN A 102 -4.69 11.02 5.36
CA GLN A 102 -4.87 11.90 6.50
C GLN A 102 -4.72 13.37 6.10
N ALA A 103 -3.71 13.69 5.27
CA ALA A 103 -3.49 15.04 4.75
C ALA A 103 -4.72 15.55 3.99
N TRP A 104 -5.26 14.75 3.05
CA TRP A 104 -6.47 15.12 2.33
C TRP A 104 -7.68 15.30 3.23
N LEU A 105 -7.89 14.39 4.18
CA LEU A 105 -9.02 14.44 5.10
C LEU A 105 -8.96 15.69 6.01
N HIS A 106 -7.76 16.08 6.47
CA HIS A 106 -7.56 17.31 7.21
C HIS A 106 -7.90 18.54 6.38
N GLU A 107 -7.48 18.60 5.12
CA GLU A 107 -7.90 19.67 4.20
C GLU A 107 -9.43 19.72 4.11
N ALA A 108 -10.06 18.58 3.85
CA ALA A 108 -11.50 18.48 3.65
C ALA A 108 -12.33 18.98 4.85
N ILE A 109 -11.91 18.69 6.09
CA ILE A 109 -12.61 19.18 7.29
C ILE A 109 -12.30 20.64 7.61
N SER A 110 -11.14 21.17 7.20
CA SER A 110 -10.72 22.56 7.43
C SER A 110 -11.42 23.52 6.45
N GLU A 111 -11.54 23.16 5.19
CA GLU A 111 -12.26 23.95 4.16
C GLU A 111 -13.71 24.24 4.56
N LYS A 112 -14.42 23.24 5.06
CA LYS A 112 -15.82 23.39 5.48
C LYS A 112 -15.97 24.30 6.68
N ARG A 113 -15.00 24.33 7.55
CA ARG A 113 -14.99 25.20 8.72
C ARG A 113 -14.85 26.68 8.36
N ALA A 114 -14.00 26.96 7.35
CA ALA A 114 -13.84 28.32 6.83
C ALA A 114 -15.13 28.84 6.18
N THR A 115 -15.97 27.97 5.62
CA THR A 115 -17.26 28.34 5.01
C THR A 115 -18.40 28.38 5.99
N GLU A 116 -18.37 27.60 7.07
CA GLU A 116 -19.46 27.51 8.07
C GLU A 116 -19.30 28.49 9.24
N SER A 117 -18.13 29.06 9.45
CA SER A 117 -17.75 29.83 10.62
C SER A 117 -17.07 31.15 10.24
N ALA A 118 -17.83 32.05 9.63
CA ALA A 118 -17.43 33.47 9.59
C ALA A 118 -17.37 34.10 11.01
N ASP A 119 -17.90 33.43 12.04
CA ASP A 119 -18.14 34.02 13.38
C ASP A 119 -17.49 33.26 14.56
N SER A 120 -16.63 32.26 14.40
CA SER A 120 -16.08 31.55 15.58
C SER A 120 -14.56 31.60 15.73
N ALA A 121 -14.13 32.02 16.95
CA ALA A 121 -12.74 32.08 17.43
C ALA A 121 -12.00 30.72 17.41
N ASP A 122 -12.69 29.65 17.08
CA ASP A 122 -12.22 28.27 17.06
C ASP A 122 -11.47 27.90 15.76
N ALA A 123 -11.51 28.77 14.74
CA ALA A 123 -10.85 28.54 13.44
C ALA A 123 -9.32 28.51 13.53
N THR A 124 -8.74 29.18 14.52
CA THR A 124 -7.27 29.28 14.70
C THR A 124 -6.62 28.02 15.27
N ALA A 125 -7.38 27.20 16.01
CA ALA A 125 -6.85 25.95 16.60
C ALA A 125 -6.52 24.85 15.57
N PHE A 126 -6.99 24.96 14.34
CA PHE A 126 -6.87 23.93 13.29
C PHE A 126 -6.06 24.32 12.06
N ALA A 127 -5.51 25.53 12.00
CA ALA A 127 -4.68 25.95 10.87
C ALA A 127 -3.29 25.26 10.83
N THR A 128 -2.81 24.82 11.98
CA THR A 128 -1.45 24.26 12.13
C THR A 128 -1.35 22.77 11.80
N PRO A 129 -2.31 21.87 12.13
CA PRO A 129 -2.21 20.43 11.84
C PRO A 129 -2.23 20.09 10.36
N THR A 130 -2.99 20.79 9.53
CA THR A 130 -3.15 20.50 8.10
C THR A 130 -1.81 20.56 7.37
N ASN A 131 -1.03 21.58 7.64
CA ASN A 131 0.29 21.75 7.04
C ASN A 131 1.31 20.67 7.45
N ARG A 132 1.12 20.04 8.61
CA ARG A 132 2.04 19.00 9.09
C ARG A 132 2.00 17.76 8.21
N TRP A 133 0.84 17.17 7.98
CA TRP A 133 0.70 15.93 7.21
C TRP A 133 1.14 16.11 5.76
N LEU A 134 0.78 17.22 5.14
CA LEU A 134 1.26 17.61 3.80
C LEU A 134 2.78 17.76 3.79
N LYS A 135 3.34 18.43 4.80
CA LYS A 135 4.78 18.65 4.93
C LYS A 135 5.52 17.32 5.13
N ASP A 136 5.03 16.45 6.00
CA ASP A 136 5.67 15.17 6.28
C ASP A 136 5.69 14.29 5.02
N ALA A 137 4.57 14.22 4.28
CA ALA A 137 4.49 13.49 3.02
C ALA A 137 5.46 14.07 1.97
N ALA A 138 5.45 15.40 1.79
CA ALA A 138 6.32 16.07 0.82
C ALA A 138 7.80 15.89 1.16
N THR A 139 8.17 15.99 2.45
CA THR A 139 9.54 15.81 2.91
C THR A 139 10.03 14.38 2.63
N GLN A 140 9.19 13.38 2.90
CA GLN A 140 9.53 11.98 2.65
C GLN A 140 9.71 11.70 1.15
N LEU A 141 8.81 12.21 0.31
CA LEU A 141 8.92 12.11 -1.15
C LEU A 141 10.20 12.77 -1.70
N GLN A 142 10.57 13.92 -1.16
CA GLN A 142 11.82 14.59 -1.54
C GLN A 142 13.08 13.84 -1.09
N HIS A 143 13.03 13.24 0.09
CA HIS A 143 14.16 12.51 0.66
C HIS A 143 14.43 11.20 -0.08
N ASP A 144 13.39 10.41 -0.35
CA ASP A 144 13.53 9.09 -0.94
C ASP A 144 13.41 9.09 -2.48
N GLY A 145 12.96 10.20 -3.07
CA GLY A 145 12.67 10.29 -4.51
C GLY A 145 11.43 9.48 -4.94
N ASP A 146 10.76 8.83 -4.00
CA ASP A 146 9.52 8.06 -4.18
C ASP A 146 8.79 7.90 -2.84
N LEU A 147 7.66 7.20 -2.84
CA LEU A 147 6.95 6.81 -1.63
C LEU A 147 7.79 5.82 -0.80
N ALA A 148 7.78 5.97 0.52
CA ALA A 148 8.46 5.03 1.41
C ALA A 148 7.90 3.60 1.31
N GLU A 149 6.61 3.46 0.96
CA GLU A 149 6.01 2.19 0.57
C GLU A 149 6.27 1.90 -0.92
N TYR A 150 7.54 1.88 -1.30
CA TYR A 150 8.00 1.73 -2.68
C TYR A 150 7.46 0.47 -3.33
N ASN A 151 6.94 0.64 -4.56
CA ASN A 151 6.54 -0.44 -5.45
C ASN A 151 5.59 -1.45 -4.79
N SER A 152 4.55 -0.95 -4.12
CA SER A 152 3.57 -1.79 -3.45
C SER A 152 2.36 -2.08 -4.35
N PRO A 153 2.14 -3.33 -4.79
CA PRO A 153 0.98 -3.67 -5.62
C PRO A 153 -0.35 -3.45 -4.89
N THR A 154 -0.33 -3.38 -3.57
CA THR A 154 -1.50 -3.09 -2.74
C THR A 154 -1.70 -1.60 -2.54
N TYR A 155 -0.64 -0.85 -2.20
CA TYR A 155 -0.75 0.51 -1.69
C TYR A 155 -0.41 1.61 -2.69
N ASP A 156 0.22 1.31 -3.82
CA ASP A 156 0.48 2.31 -4.86
C ASP A 156 -0.83 2.94 -5.36
N ALA A 157 -1.86 2.14 -5.62
CA ALA A 157 -3.16 2.66 -6.05
C ALA A 157 -3.89 3.44 -4.96
N ILE A 158 -3.68 3.10 -3.67
CA ILE A 158 -4.24 3.86 -2.54
C ILE A 158 -3.56 5.22 -2.43
N SER A 159 -2.24 5.26 -2.57
CA SER A 159 -1.49 6.51 -2.59
C SER A 159 -1.86 7.38 -3.80
N LEU A 160 -2.03 6.77 -4.98
CA LEU A 160 -2.56 7.45 -6.17
C LEU A 160 -3.97 7.99 -5.94
N LEU A 161 -4.85 7.22 -5.30
CA LEU A 161 -6.18 7.69 -4.95
C LEU A 161 -6.13 8.93 -4.06
N ALA A 162 -5.31 8.90 -3.00
CA ALA A 162 -5.11 10.06 -2.15
C ALA A 162 -4.54 11.26 -2.93
N GLY A 163 -3.58 11.03 -3.83
CA GLY A 163 -3.05 12.04 -4.74
C GLY A 163 -4.14 12.65 -5.65
N CYS A 164 -5.01 11.81 -6.22
CA CYS A 164 -6.16 12.27 -7.03
C CYS A 164 -7.13 13.12 -6.22
N LEU A 165 -7.42 12.74 -4.98
CA LEU A 165 -8.31 13.47 -4.10
C LEU A 165 -7.71 14.83 -3.69
N LEU A 166 -6.39 14.85 -3.39
CA LEU A 166 -5.67 16.09 -3.13
C LEU A 166 -5.72 17.03 -4.35
N LEU A 167 -5.45 16.52 -5.54
CA LEU A 167 -5.44 17.33 -6.76
C LEU A 167 -6.82 17.86 -7.12
N GLU A 168 -7.85 17.01 -7.09
CA GLU A 168 -9.19 17.33 -7.59
C GLU A 168 -10.03 18.11 -6.58
N HIS A 169 -9.86 17.84 -5.29
CA HIS A 169 -10.80 18.29 -4.27
C HIS A 169 -10.21 19.21 -3.19
N SER A 170 -8.91 19.51 -3.19
CA SER A 170 -8.34 20.48 -2.27
C SER A 170 -8.38 21.89 -2.83
N THR A 171 -8.59 22.86 -1.96
CA THR A 171 -8.50 24.30 -2.30
C THR A 171 -7.09 24.86 -2.10
N SER A 172 -6.27 24.18 -1.32
CA SER A 172 -4.88 24.54 -1.06
C SER A 172 -3.98 24.18 -2.25
N SER A 173 -3.27 25.17 -2.79
CA SER A 173 -2.31 24.95 -3.88
C SER A 173 -1.17 24.01 -3.50
N SER A 174 -0.75 23.99 -2.25
CA SER A 174 0.27 23.05 -1.75
C SER A 174 -0.24 21.62 -1.72
N ALA A 175 -1.50 21.40 -1.36
CA ALA A 175 -2.15 20.09 -1.39
C ALA A 175 -2.32 19.57 -2.83
N GLN A 176 -2.80 20.43 -3.74
CA GLN A 176 -2.90 20.11 -5.16
C GLN A 176 -1.53 19.75 -5.76
N ARG A 177 -0.51 20.54 -5.44
CA ARG A 177 0.86 20.27 -5.88
C ARG A 177 1.40 18.93 -5.37
N LEU A 178 1.13 18.58 -4.10
CA LEU A 178 1.50 17.27 -3.57
C LEU A 178 0.78 16.14 -4.34
N GLY A 179 -0.51 16.31 -4.64
CA GLY A 179 -1.28 15.38 -5.46
C GLY A 179 -0.66 15.16 -6.83
N GLU A 180 -0.28 16.23 -7.54
CA GLU A 180 0.42 16.15 -8.83
C GLU A 180 1.73 15.36 -8.74
N VAL A 181 2.54 15.66 -7.70
CA VAL A 181 3.84 14.99 -7.49
C VAL A 181 3.65 13.50 -7.24
N VAL A 182 2.71 13.11 -6.37
CA VAL A 182 2.40 11.70 -6.09
C VAL A 182 1.96 10.96 -7.36
N ILE A 183 1.03 11.54 -8.13
CA ILE A 183 0.54 10.94 -9.38
C ILE A 183 1.68 10.78 -10.39
N SER A 184 2.51 11.79 -10.54
CA SER A 184 3.64 11.76 -11.46
C SER A 184 4.68 10.72 -11.10
N GLN A 185 5.15 10.70 -9.84
CA GLN A 185 6.22 9.79 -9.39
C GLN A 185 5.77 8.33 -9.42
N VAL A 186 4.60 8.02 -8.84
CA VAL A 186 4.07 6.65 -8.87
C VAL A 186 3.77 6.22 -10.30
N GLY A 187 3.24 7.12 -11.12
CA GLY A 187 2.97 6.85 -12.53
C GLY A 187 4.23 6.55 -13.33
N GLU A 188 5.29 7.33 -13.14
CA GLU A 188 6.58 7.11 -13.77
C GLU A 188 7.18 5.77 -13.37
N ARG A 189 7.17 5.43 -12.08
CA ARG A 189 7.61 4.12 -11.61
C ARG A 189 6.79 2.99 -12.24
N LEU A 190 5.47 3.06 -12.16
CA LEU A 190 4.59 2.03 -12.75
C LEU A 190 4.88 1.83 -14.24
N SER A 191 5.12 2.90 -15.01
CA SER A 191 5.46 2.77 -16.43
C SER A 191 6.75 2.00 -16.68
N ARG A 192 7.68 2.01 -15.73
CA ARG A 192 8.96 1.30 -15.82
C ARG A 192 8.88 -0.16 -15.40
N VAL A 193 8.00 -0.49 -14.44
CA VAL A 193 7.94 -1.82 -13.82
C VAL A 193 6.70 -2.63 -14.23
N TRP A 194 5.72 -2.02 -14.88
CA TRP A 194 4.48 -2.71 -15.30
C TRP A 194 4.71 -3.65 -16.49
N HIS A 195 4.21 -4.88 -16.36
CA HIS A 195 4.19 -5.85 -17.45
C HIS A 195 2.76 -6.01 -17.99
N PRO A 196 2.47 -5.52 -19.20
CA PRO A 196 1.09 -5.44 -19.70
C PRO A 196 0.46 -6.82 -19.94
N ARG A 197 1.21 -7.80 -20.44
CA ARG A 197 0.69 -9.15 -20.71
C ARG A 197 0.41 -9.95 -19.45
N LEU A 198 1.26 -9.80 -18.41
CA LEU A 198 1.06 -10.43 -17.11
C LEU A 198 0.07 -9.65 -16.24
N GLY A 199 -0.16 -8.37 -16.54
CA GLY A 199 -1.09 -7.51 -15.80
C GLY A 199 -0.65 -7.25 -14.36
N LEU A 200 0.65 -7.09 -14.14
CA LEU A 200 1.24 -6.84 -12.82
C LEU A 200 2.54 -6.04 -12.92
N GLN A 201 2.97 -5.47 -11.81
CA GLN A 201 4.26 -4.80 -11.68
C GLN A 201 5.35 -5.76 -11.23
N ALA A 202 6.58 -5.58 -11.74
CA ALA A 202 7.74 -6.34 -11.28
C ALA A 202 8.07 -5.99 -9.82
N GLY A 203 8.53 -6.97 -9.02
CA GLY A 203 9.09 -6.73 -7.69
C GLY A 203 10.39 -5.93 -7.72
N PRO A 204 11.04 -5.74 -6.59
CA PRO A 204 10.66 -6.15 -5.24
C PRO A 204 9.47 -5.34 -4.71
N TYR A 205 8.82 -5.84 -3.66
CA TYR A 205 7.66 -5.15 -3.07
C TYR A 205 7.93 -4.77 -1.62
N SER A 206 7.80 -3.49 -1.29
CA SER A 206 7.88 -3.03 0.10
C SER A 206 6.73 -3.56 0.95
N ARG A 207 5.53 -3.67 0.36
CA ARG A 207 4.32 -4.24 0.95
C ARG A 207 3.46 -4.90 -0.11
N ALA A 208 3.10 -6.18 0.10
CA ALA A 208 2.19 -6.90 -0.78
C ALA A 208 1.28 -7.82 0.04
N TYR A 209 -0.03 -7.56 0.03
CA TYR A 209 -1.00 -8.52 0.53
C TYR A 209 -1.13 -9.65 -0.48
N GLY A 210 -1.09 -10.88 0.03
CA GLY A 210 -1.00 -12.00 -0.87
C GLY A 210 0.29 -11.92 -1.69
N VAL A 211 0.63 -12.98 -2.36
CA VAL A 211 1.90 -13.08 -3.08
C VAL A 211 1.67 -13.05 -4.57
N ASP A 212 0.47 -13.41 -5.00
CA ASP A 212 0.03 -13.29 -6.38
C ASP A 212 -1.00 -12.17 -6.49
N PRO A 213 -0.59 -10.94 -6.87
CA PRO A 213 -1.51 -9.81 -6.98
C PRO A 213 -2.60 -10.03 -8.04
N ARG A 214 -2.46 -11.06 -8.88
CA ARG A 214 -3.47 -11.43 -9.88
C ARG A 214 -4.66 -12.18 -9.28
N LYS A 215 -4.57 -12.64 -8.04
CA LYS A 215 -5.60 -13.49 -7.38
C LYS A 215 -6.58 -12.73 -6.50
N TYR A 216 -6.45 -11.42 -6.35
CA TYR A 216 -7.38 -10.63 -5.55
C TYR A 216 -7.69 -9.29 -6.21
N ILE A 217 -8.91 -8.82 -5.98
CA ILE A 217 -9.29 -7.46 -6.38
C ILE A 217 -8.62 -6.50 -5.43
N CYS A 218 -7.90 -5.56 -5.98
CA CYS A 218 -7.34 -4.44 -5.25
C CYS A 218 -7.62 -3.15 -6.03
N LEU A 219 -7.45 -2.03 -5.39
CA LEU A 219 -7.65 -0.72 -6.02
C LEU A 219 -6.78 -0.53 -7.28
N MET A 220 -5.63 -1.24 -7.36
CA MET A 220 -4.78 -1.27 -8.55
C MET A 220 -5.54 -1.84 -9.77
N SER A 221 -6.34 -2.90 -9.60
CA SER A 221 -7.14 -3.46 -10.70
C SER A 221 -8.21 -2.47 -11.18
N VAL A 222 -8.78 -1.71 -10.26
CA VAL A 222 -9.75 -0.64 -10.56
C VAL A 222 -9.07 0.50 -11.33
N LEU A 223 -7.90 0.93 -10.87
CA LEU A 223 -7.08 1.93 -11.56
C LEU A 223 -6.76 1.50 -13.00
N MET A 224 -6.20 0.31 -13.17
CA MET A 224 -5.81 -0.19 -14.50
C MET A 224 -7.03 -0.33 -15.44
N SER A 225 -8.17 -0.75 -14.91
CA SER A 225 -9.42 -0.80 -15.68
C SER A 225 -9.90 0.61 -16.06
N ALA A 226 -9.80 1.59 -15.16
CA ALA A 226 -10.17 2.98 -15.44
C ALA A 226 -9.27 3.61 -16.52
N LEU A 227 -8.01 3.19 -16.59
CA LEU A 227 -7.04 3.62 -17.58
C LEU A 227 -7.11 2.80 -18.88
N GLU A 228 -8.01 1.83 -18.99
CA GLU A 228 -8.10 0.91 -20.13
C GLU A 228 -6.79 0.15 -20.40
N ILE A 229 -6.00 -0.05 -19.35
CA ILE A 229 -4.80 -0.89 -19.37
C ILE A 229 -5.24 -2.31 -19.04
N ARG A 230 -4.75 -3.29 -19.77
CA ARG A 230 -5.03 -4.68 -19.51
C ARG A 230 -4.44 -5.07 -18.15
N ALA A 231 -5.29 -5.12 -17.14
CA ALA A 231 -4.95 -5.77 -15.88
C ALA A 231 -5.06 -7.29 -16.04
N ALA A 232 -4.42 -8.03 -15.13
CA ALA A 232 -4.63 -9.47 -15.02
C ALA A 232 -6.15 -9.73 -15.00
N GLY A 233 -6.60 -10.48 -15.94
CA GLY A 233 -7.92 -10.65 -16.48
C GLY A 233 -9.14 -10.52 -15.56
N PRO A 234 -10.30 -10.26 -16.13
CA PRO A 234 -11.58 -10.06 -15.42
C PRO A 234 -12.02 -11.27 -14.58
N GLY A 235 -11.40 -12.43 -14.72
CA GLY A 235 -11.65 -13.60 -13.89
C GLY A 235 -11.42 -13.38 -12.40
N HIS A 236 -10.61 -12.39 -12.05
CA HIS A 236 -10.32 -12.05 -10.64
C HIS A 236 -11.46 -11.27 -9.98
N LEU A 237 -12.23 -10.50 -10.72
CA LEU A 237 -13.41 -9.81 -10.20
C LEU A 237 -14.46 -10.78 -9.64
N ASN A 238 -14.49 -12.00 -10.13
CA ASN A 238 -15.49 -12.99 -9.73
C ASN A 238 -15.09 -13.85 -8.51
N GLN A 239 -13.82 -13.81 -8.09
CA GLN A 239 -13.31 -14.73 -7.07
C GLN A 239 -13.21 -14.13 -5.67
N ASN A 240 -13.10 -12.81 -5.57
CA ASN A 240 -13.02 -12.12 -4.27
C ASN A 240 -13.78 -10.80 -4.33
N THR A 241 -14.96 -10.78 -3.73
CA THR A 241 -15.86 -9.61 -3.69
C THR A 241 -15.63 -8.70 -2.50
N THR A 242 -14.63 -8.96 -1.66
CA THR A 242 -14.38 -8.19 -0.42
C THR A 242 -14.04 -6.72 -0.66
N HIS A 243 -13.50 -6.38 -1.82
CA HIS A 243 -13.10 -5.03 -2.20
C HIS A 243 -13.97 -4.38 -3.29
N LEU A 244 -15.22 -4.83 -3.46
CA LEU A 244 -16.15 -4.21 -4.43
C LEU A 244 -16.34 -2.70 -4.23
N HIS A 245 -16.18 -2.21 -3.02
CA HIS A 245 -16.23 -0.78 -2.72
C HIS A 245 -15.16 0.03 -3.46
N ASP A 246 -14.05 -0.57 -3.87
CA ASP A 246 -13.01 0.11 -4.62
C ASP A 246 -13.50 0.60 -6.00
N LEU A 247 -14.52 -0.05 -6.59
CA LEU A 247 -15.16 0.37 -7.83
C LEU A 247 -15.73 1.79 -7.76
N TYR A 248 -16.05 2.25 -6.57
CA TYR A 248 -16.52 3.61 -6.33
C TYR A 248 -15.55 4.70 -6.83
N PHE A 249 -14.25 4.41 -6.86
CA PHE A 249 -13.21 5.35 -7.29
C PHE A 249 -12.87 5.31 -8.78
N PHE A 250 -13.50 4.39 -9.54
CA PHE A 250 -13.27 4.26 -10.98
C PHE A 250 -13.44 5.59 -11.76
N PRO A 251 -14.53 6.39 -11.56
CA PRO A 251 -14.68 7.65 -12.28
C PRO A 251 -13.59 8.68 -11.96
N LEU A 252 -13.12 8.72 -10.72
CA LEU A 252 -12.05 9.62 -10.28
C LEU A 252 -10.74 9.28 -10.97
N PHE A 253 -10.33 8.02 -10.97
CA PHE A 253 -9.13 7.57 -11.67
C PHE A 253 -9.18 7.87 -13.17
N ARG A 254 -10.32 7.59 -13.80
CA ARG A 254 -10.49 7.88 -15.23
C ARG A 254 -10.33 9.36 -15.56
N ARG A 255 -10.78 10.25 -14.69
CA ARG A 255 -10.70 11.70 -14.89
C ARG A 255 -9.30 12.25 -14.63
N VAL A 256 -8.67 11.84 -13.52
CA VAL A 256 -7.45 12.47 -13.02
C VAL A 256 -6.19 11.78 -13.54
N CYS A 257 -6.19 10.46 -13.70
CA CYS A 257 -5.00 9.69 -14.09
C CYS A 257 -4.84 9.52 -15.62
N GLY A 258 -5.52 10.29 -16.43
CA GLY A 258 -5.39 10.24 -17.91
C GLY A 258 -3.94 10.28 -18.44
N PRO A 259 -3.08 11.18 -17.93
CA PRO A 259 -1.66 11.21 -18.32
C PRO A 259 -0.90 9.91 -18.06
N LEU A 260 -1.22 9.22 -16.96
CA LEU A 260 -0.63 7.92 -16.61
C LEU A 260 -0.98 6.83 -17.63
N ARG A 261 -2.18 6.88 -18.21
CA ARG A 261 -2.59 5.97 -19.29
C ARG A 261 -1.61 5.99 -20.46
N GLN A 262 -1.25 7.17 -20.93
CA GLN A 262 -0.32 7.31 -22.04
C GLN A 262 1.06 6.74 -21.69
N GLN A 263 1.57 7.00 -20.49
CA GLN A 263 2.85 6.46 -20.02
C GLN A 263 2.83 4.93 -19.97
N LEU A 264 1.76 4.33 -19.44
CA LEU A 264 1.63 2.87 -19.33
C LEU A 264 1.43 2.20 -20.70
N GLN A 265 0.71 2.84 -21.63
CA GLN A 265 0.54 2.32 -23.00
C GLN A 265 1.86 2.33 -23.79
N LEU A 266 2.68 3.35 -23.63
CA LEU A 266 4.02 3.40 -24.22
C LEU A 266 4.94 2.30 -23.65
N ALA A 267 4.72 1.87 -22.42
CA ALA A 267 5.43 0.76 -21.80
C ALA A 267 5.07 -0.62 -22.40
N GLU A 268 4.00 -0.72 -23.20
CA GLU A 268 3.61 -1.97 -23.90
C GLU A 268 4.58 -2.38 -25.03
N ALA A 269 5.44 -1.49 -25.47
CA ALA A 269 6.43 -1.81 -26.49
C ALA A 269 7.55 -2.70 -25.94
N THR A 270 7.32 -3.94 -25.90
CA THR A 270 8.10 -5.19 -25.99
C THR A 270 9.61 -5.24 -25.76
N THR A 271 10.26 -4.22 -25.28
CA THR A 271 11.69 -4.26 -24.96
C THR A 271 11.92 -4.61 -23.50
N ALA A 272 12.86 -5.51 -23.26
CA ALA A 272 13.39 -5.79 -21.92
C ALA A 272 13.76 -4.46 -21.23
N ARG A 273 13.24 -4.26 -20.03
CA ARG A 273 13.48 -3.04 -19.25
C ARG A 273 14.09 -3.41 -17.93
N ARG A 274 15.10 -2.68 -17.53
CA ARG A 274 15.70 -2.75 -16.21
C ARG A 274 15.53 -1.40 -15.55
N HIS A 275 14.91 -1.38 -14.38
CA HIS A 275 14.74 -0.20 -13.56
C HIS A 275 15.45 -0.41 -12.23
N GLU A 276 16.30 0.55 -11.88
CA GLU A 276 17.00 0.58 -10.59
C GLU A 276 16.58 1.83 -9.84
N HIS A 277 16.28 1.66 -8.57
CA HIS A 277 15.92 2.73 -7.67
C HIS A 277 16.66 2.58 -6.35
N THR A 278 17.21 3.68 -5.87
CA THR A 278 17.89 3.73 -4.57
C THR A 278 17.12 4.66 -3.64
N TYR A 279 16.78 4.17 -2.47
CA TYR A 279 16.12 4.95 -1.43
C TYR A 279 16.69 4.60 -0.06
N GLY A 280 17.15 5.63 0.68
CA GLY A 280 17.95 5.41 1.89
C GLY A 280 19.16 4.52 1.60
N SER A 281 19.31 3.40 2.34
CA SER A 281 20.35 2.39 2.11
C SER A 281 19.95 1.29 1.13
N ALA A 282 18.69 1.27 0.69
CA ALA A 282 18.15 0.21 -0.15
C ALA A 282 18.39 0.48 -1.64
N ARG A 283 18.69 -0.60 -2.37
CA ARG A 283 18.73 -0.62 -3.83
C ARG A 283 17.75 -1.68 -4.34
N ALA A 284 16.70 -1.22 -5.01
CA ALA A 284 15.70 -2.05 -5.65
C ALA A 284 16.00 -2.18 -7.15
N VAL A 285 15.89 -3.36 -7.69
CA VAL A 285 16.04 -3.64 -9.14
C VAL A 285 14.81 -4.38 -9.61
N SER A 286 14.20 -3.88 -10.68
CA SER A 286 13.07 -4.50 -11.36
C SER A 286 13.44 -4.75 -12.82
N VAL A 287 13.19 -5.96 -13.31
CA VAL A 287 13.42 -6.35 -14.70
C VAL A 287 12.09 -6.81 -15.28
N VAL A 288 11.74 -6.27 -16.42
CA VAL A 288 10.55 -6.62 -17.21
C VAL A 288 11.02 -7.20 -18.52
N GLU A 289 10.75 -8.46 -18.75
CA GLU A 289 11.09 -9.20 -19.98
C GLU A 289 9.79 -9.64 -20.69
N PRO A 290 9.80 -9.97 -21.97
CA PRO A 290 8.57 -10.30 -22.71
C PRO A 290 7.70 -11.40 -22.08
N THR A 291 8.31 -12.38 -21.42
CA THR A 291 7.65 -13.57 -20.85
C THR A 291 7.53 -13.55 -19.34
N HIS A 292 8.30 -12.68 -18.66
CA HIS A 292 8.37 -12.70 -17.20
C HIS A 292 8.76 -11.35 -16.62
N VAL A 293 8.60 -11.22 -15.31
CA VAL A 293 9.16 -10.14 -14.51
C VAL A 293 9.93 -10.72 -13.33
N ILE A 294 10.99 -10.02 -12.96
CA ILE A 294 11.78 -10.37 -11.79
C ILE A 294 12.21 -9.09 -11.06
N GLY A 295 12.29 -9.14 -9.74
CA GLY A 295 12.78 -8.03 -8.97
C GLY A 295 13.40 -8.46 -7.66
N TRP A 296 14.39 -7.69 -7.23
CA TRP A 296 15.10 -7.94 -5.98
C TRP A 296 15.56 -6.65 -5.32
N GLU A 297 15.81 -6.74 -4.03
CA GLU A 297 16.26 -5.61 -3.21
C GLU A 297 17.42 -6.01 -2.31
N SER A 298 18.37 -5.10 -2.16
CA SER A 298 19.49 -5.19 -1.23
C SER A 298 19.61 -3.94 -0.38
N GLY A 299 20.24 -4.06 0.78
CA GLY A 299 20.67 -2.92 1.59
C GLY A 299 19.58 -2.28 2.44
N ARG A 300 18.33 -2.75 2.41
CA ARG A 300 17.29 -2.20 3.27
C ARG A 300 17.60 -2.47 4.74
N ARG A 301 17.74 -1.41 5.53
CA ARG A 301 18.04 -1.49 6.97
C ARG A 301 16.91 -0.91 7.82
N ASP A 302 15.99 -0.20 7.23
CA ASP A 302 14.80 0.33 7.85
C ASP A 302 13.58 -0.37 7.28
N ARG A 303 12.84 -1.07 8.09
CA ARG A 303 11.65 -1.80 7.67
C ARG A 303 10.40 -1.15 8.22
N PHE A 304 9.45 -0.98 7.33
CA PHE A 304 8.10 -0.61 7.64
C PHE A 304 7.18 -1.72 7.11
N ALA A 305 6.27 -2.23 7.95
CA ALA A 305 5.32 -3.29 7.60
C ALA A 305 5.99 -4.60 7.10
N LEU A 306 6.81 -5.16 7.93
CA LEU A 306 7.69 -6.31 7.68
C LEU A 306 7.01 -7.59 7.22
N ASP A 307 5.77 -7.85 7.67
CA ASP A 307 4.97 -9.03 7.36
C ASP A 307 4.59 -9.15 5.88
N GLN A 308 4.71 -8.06 5.14
CA GLN A 308 4.30 -7.96 3.74
C GLN A 308 5.47 -7.68 2.78
N TYR A 309 6.68 -7.59 3.30
CA TYR A 309 7.86 -7.30 2.51
C TYR A 309 8.32 -8.51 1.71
N ALA A 310 8.45 -8.33 0.40
CA ALA A 310 8.95 -9.33 -0.52
C ALA A 310 10.19 -8.81 -1.27
N PRO A 311 11.38 -9.02 -0.72
CA PRO A 311 12.64 -8.56 -1.32
C PRO A 311 12.98 -9.24 -2.64
N PHE A 312 12.39 -10.39 -2.94
CA PHE A 312 12.52 -11.08 -4.21
C PHE A 312 11.14 -11.51 -4.72
N ALA A 313 10.89 -11.27 -6.00
CA ALA A 313 9.69 -11.75 -6.65
C ALA A 313 9.98 -12.07 -8.13
N TYR A 314 9.49 -13.22 -8.57
CA TYR A 314 9.49 -13.66 -9.96
C TYR A 314 8.07 -14.05 -10.39
N TYR A 315 7.66 -13.62 -11.59
CA TYR A 315 6.38 -13.97 -12.19
C TYR A 315 6.54 -14.21 -13.68
N SER A 316 5.88 -15.27 -14.15
CA SER A 316 5.73 -15.60 -15.57
C SER A 316 4.32 -16.09 -15.86
N THR A 317 4.06 -16.49 -17.08
CA THR A 317 2.83 -17.22 -17.44
C THR A 317 2.77 -18.60 -16.79
N GLY A 318 3.92 -19.23 -16.52
CA GLY A 318 4.03 -20.55 -15.90
C GLY A 318 3.84 -20.55 -14.39
N GLY A 319 4.02 -19.41 -13.73
CA GLY A 319 3.86 -19.33 -12.29
C GLY A 319 4.53 -18.14 -11.63
N PHE A 320 4.61 -18.20 -10.32
CA PHE A 320 5.32 -17.20 -9.53
C PHE A 320 6.08 -17.81 -8.36
N LEU A 321 7.10 -17.08 -7.93
CA LEU A 321 7.79 -17.30 -6.67
C LEU A 321 8.10 -15.94 -6.03
N ALA A 322 7.83 -15.80 -4.74
CA ALA A 322 8.29 -14.69 -3.95
C ALA A 322 8.94 -15.16 -2.66
N VAL A 323 9.99 -14.47 -2.29
CA VAL A 323 10.67 -14.67 -1.00
C VAL A 323 10.25 -13.56 -0.07
N ARG A 324 9.75 -13.93 1.11
CA ARG A 324 9.37 -13.04 2.19
C ARG A 324 10.29 -13.21 3.37
N THR A 325 10.53 -12.13 4.08
CA THR A 325 11.21 -12.19 5.37
C THR A 325 10.18 -12.34 6.48
N ARG A 326 10.53 -13.10 7.53
CA ARG A 326 9.76 -13.11 8.77
C ARG A 326 9.94 -11.74 9.47
N GLN A 327 8.93 -11.34 10.22
CA GLN A 327 8.98 -10.08 10.99
C GLN A 327 10.24 -10.02 11.88
N ASP A 328 10.81 -8.86 11.97
CA ASP A 328 11.66 -8.33 13.04
C ASP A 328 13.11 -8.79 13.15
N THR A 329 13.57 -9.87 12.54
CA THR A 329 14.85 -10.44 12.94
C THR A 329 15.98 -10.35 11.92
N ASP A 330 15.68 -10.28 10.61
CA ASP A 330 16.72 -10.47 9.63
C ASP A 330 16.71 -9.45 8.48
N TRP A 331 17.89 -8.96 8.14
CA TRP A 331 18.13 -8.23 6.90
C TRP A 331 18.36 -9.23 5.77
N VAL A 332 17.83 -8.93 4.61
CA VAL A 332 18.05 -9.72 3.41
C VAL A 332 18.74 -8.85 2.39
N ASP A 333 19.85 -9.35 1.87
CA ASP A 333 20.55 -8.76 0.75
C ASP A 333 20.50 -9.74 -0.42
N ILE A 334 20.15 -9.26 -1.61
CA ILE A 334 20.03 -10.08 -2.81
C ILE A 334 20.92 -9.50 -3.88
N GLU A 335 21.78 -10.34 -4.42
CA GLU A 335 22.75 -10.01 -5.45
C GLU A 335 22.50 -10.87 -6.70
N GLU A 336 22.48 -10.25 -7.86
CA GLU A 336 22.53 -10.96 -9.14
C GLU A 336 23.98 -11.38 -9.41
N ILE A 337 24.27 -12.68 -9.33
CA ILE A 337 25.60 -13.26 -9.50
C ILE A 337 25.83 -13.86 -10.88
N GLY A 338 24.81 -13.91 -11.71
CA GLY A 338 24.82 -14.39 -13.09
C GLY A 338 23.47 -14.13 -13.74
N ARG A 339 23.36 -14.34 -15.04
CA ARG A 339 22.09 -14.17 -15.74
C ARG A 339 21.02 -15.07 -15.13
N HIS A 340 20.00 -14.45 -14.54
CA HIS A 340 18.89 -15.14 -13.84
C HIS A 340 19.34 -16.02 -12.66
N VAL A 341 20.50 -15.71 -12.06
CA VAL A 341 21.01 -16.38 -10.86
C VAL A 341 21.22 -15.34 -9.76
N TYR A 342 20.55 -15.55 -8.64
CA TYR A 342 20.50 -14.61 -7.54
C TYR A 342 20.97 -15.26 -6.25
N ARG A 343 21.81 -14.58 -5.51
CA ARG A 343 22.26 -15.00 -4.19
C ARG A 343 21.50 -14.22 -3.13
N ILE A 344 20.84 -14.92 -2.22
CA ILE A 344 20.17 -14.35 -1.07
C ILE A 344 21.03 -14.59 0.15
N THR A 345 21.48 -13.52 0.77
CA THR A 345 22.23 -13.54 2.01
C THR A 345 21.38 -12.97 3.13
N MET A 346 21.25 -13.71 4.21
CA MET A 346 20.57 -13.27 5.41
C MET A 346 21.57 -12.76 6.44
N GLN A 347 21.32 -11.57 6.98
CA GLN A 347 22.12 -11.00 8.06
C GLN A 347 21.20 -10.85 9.28
N ARG A 348 21.61 -11.40 10.39
CA ARG A 348 20.91 -11.18 11.67
C ARG A 348 21.03 -9.73 12.12
N ARG A 349 19.93 -9.20 12.63
CA ARG A 349 19.98 -8.00 13.44
C ARG A 349 20.69 -8.35 14.74
N SER A 350 21.81 -7.70 15.01
CA SER A 350 22.52 -7.81 16.28
C SER A 350 21.73 -7.07 17.36
N ASP A 351 20.71 -7.69 17.89
CA ASP A 351 20.04 -7.28 19.10
C ASP A 351 20.50 -8.24 20.20
N PRO A 352 21.26 -7.76 21.20
CA PRO A 352 21.81 -8.62 22.25
C PRO A 352 20.74 -9.25 23.15
N ASP A 353 19.51 -8.75 23.13
CA ASP A 353 18.42 -9.20 23.99
C ASP A 353 17.47 -10.23 23.33
N VAL A 354 17.70 -10.56 22.05
CA VAL A 354 16.86 -11.55 21.34
C VAL A 354 17.46 -12.93 21.39
N VAL A 355 16.79 -13.84 22.10
CA VAL A 355 17.09 -15.28 22.12
C VAL A 355 17.02 -15.85 20.70
N HIS A 356 18.05 -16.54 20.31
CA HIS A 356 18.36 -17.03 18.96
C HIS A 356 17.32 -17.98 18.38
N GLU A 357 16.32 -17.46 17.67
CA GLU A 357 15.56 -18.26 16.73
C GLU A 357 16.27 -18.31 15.37
N THR A 358 16.10 -19.42 14.66
CA THR A 358 16.66 -19.63 13.31
C THR A 358 16.11 -18.57 12.34
N ALA A 359 16.97 -17.93 11.58
CA ALA A 359 16.55 -17.06 10.47
C ALA A 359 15.62 -17.84 9.52
N ALA A 360 14.45 -17.32 9.27
CA ALA A 360 13.45 -17.99 8.45
C ALA A 360 13.04 -17.12 7.27
N LEU A 361 13.22 -17.64 6.06
CA LEU A 361 12.59 -17.13 4.85
C LEU A 361 11.31 -17.90 4.58
N THR A 362 10.28 -17.18 4.21
CA THR A 362 9.06 -17.77 3.68
C THR A 362 9.08 -17.70 2.17
N VAL A 363 9.09 -18.86 1.53
CA VAL A 363 8.93 -18.96 0.08
C VAL A 363 7.45 -19.18 -0.22
N VAL A 364 6.90 -18.35 -1.09
CA VAL A 364 5.52 -18.47 -1.55
C VAL A 364 5.55 -18.63 -3.07
N ALA A 365 5.00 -19.74 -3.55
CA ALA A 365 5.01 -20.07 -4.96
C ALA A 365 3.64 -20.54 -5.45
N SER A 366 3.45 -20.54 -6.76
CA SER A 366 2.20 -21.00 -7.41
C SER A 366 2.02 -22.53 -7.38
N SER A 367 3.09 -23.25 -7.13
CA SER A 367 3.10 -24.73 -7.09
C SER A 367 3.85 -25.22 -5.86
N SER A 368 3.56 -26.48 -5.46
CA SER A 368 4.39 -27.17 -4.47
C SER A 368 5.76 -27.48 -5.04
N PRO A 369 6.82 -27.44 -4.22
CA PRO A 369 8.16 -27.78 -4.69
C PRO A 369 8.32 -29.28 -4.96
N VAL A 370 9.18 -29.60 -5.92
CA VAL A 370 9.85 -30.92 -5.98
C VAL A 370 11.12 -30.80 -5.15
N ILE A 371 11.28 -31.69 -4.20
CA ILE A 371 12.41 -31.68 -3.25
C ILE A 371 13.46 -32.68 -3.73
N ASN A 372 14.67 -32.20 -4.00
CA ASN A 372 15.86 -33.01 -4.31
C ASN A 372 16.96 -32.58 -3.34
N ASP A 373 17.58 -33.47 -2.62
CA ASP A 373 18.71 -33.22 -1.71
C ASP A 373 18.80 -31.77 -1.18
N ASN A 374 19.61 -30.93 -1.84
CA ASN A 374 19.83 -29.52 -1.47
C ASN A 374 19.07 -28.53 -2.37
N GLU A 375 18.05 -28.98 -3.07
CA GLU A 375 17.32 -28.16 -4.03
C GLU A 375 15.80 -28.24 -3.81
N LEU A 376 15.13 -27.10 -4.00
CA LEU A 376 13.68 -27.03 -4.13
C LEU A 376 13.34 -26.47 -5.51
N LEU A 377 12.60 -27.22 -6.30
CA LEU A 377 12.18 -26.84 -7.66
C LEU A 377 10.72 -26.39 -7.63
N PHE A 378 10.46 -25.17 -8.10
CA PHE A 378 9.13 -24.56 -8.24
C PHE A 378 8.91 -24.22 -9.73
N GLY A 379 8.59 -25.21 -10.55
CA GLY A 379 8.45 -24.99 -11.99
C GLY A 379 9.74 -24.44 -12.61
N GLU A 380 9.72 -23.17 -13.00
CA GLU A 380 10.85 -22.47 -13.64
C GLU A 380 11.92 -21.97 -12.65
N VAL A 381 11.70 -22.11 -11.35
CA VAL A 381 12.60 -21.58 -10.33
C VAL A 381 13.17 -22.71 -9.49
N THR A 382 14.48 -22.72 -9.37
CA THR A 382 15.23 -23.64 -8.49
C THR A 382 15.85 -22.84 -7.35
N LEU A 383 15.63 -23.28 -6.11
CA LEU A 383 16.33 -22.80 -4.93
C LEU A 383 17.39 -23.83 -4.53
N GLN A 384 18.64 -23.40 -4.47
CA GLN A 384 19.77 -24.22 -4.02
C GLN A 384 20.28 -23.70 -2.69
N PHE A 385 20.70 -24.60 -1.81
CA PHE A 385 21.16 -24.29 -0.45
C PHE A 385 22.62 -24.70 -0.27
N PRO A 386 23.57 -23.95 -0.81
CA PRO A 386 25.00 -24.21 -0.62
C PRO A 386 25.47 -23.72 0.76
N GLY A 387 24.93 -24.28 1.84
CA GLY A 387 25.21 -23.87 3.22
C GLY A 387 24.20 -22.87 3.75
N ILE A 388 24.66 -21.72 4.28
CA ILE A 388 23.80 -20.66 4.87
C ILE A 388 23.28 -19.66 3.84
N VAL A 389 23.64 -19.80 2.59
CA VAL A 389 23.27 -18.94 1.48
C VAL A 389 22.24 -19.66 0.63
N ILE A 390 21.28 -18.92 0.08
CA ILE A 390 20.31 -19.46 -0.87
C ILE A 390 20.64 -18.91 -2.24
N GLU A 391 20.83 -19.80 -3.22
CA GLU A 391 20.90 -19.41 -4.63
C GLU A 391 19.55 -19.67 -5.31
N VAL A 392 19.04 -18.66 -5.98
CA VAL A 392 17.82 -18.73 -6.78
C VAL A 392 18.22 -18.74 -8.24
N ARG A 393 17.84 -19.79 -8.95
CA ARG A 393 18.03 -19.91 -10.41
C ARG A 393 16.66 -19.87 -11.08
N VAL A 394 16.52 -18.99 -12.05
CA VAL A 394 15.29 -18.87 -12.83
C VAL A 394 15.58 -19.32 -14.26
N ALA A 395 14.79 -20.26 -14.76
CA ALA A 395 14.76 -20.67 -16.16
C ALA A 395 13.47 -20.13 -16.79
N PRO A 396 13.49 -18.88 -17.28
CA PRO A 396 12.27 -18.27 -17.81
C PRO A 396 11.80 -19.03 -19.07
N PRO A 397 10.49 -19.00 -19.36
CA PRO A 397 9.96 -19.63 -20.57
C PRO A 397 10.61 -19.00 -21.79
N THR A 398 10.97 -19.83 -22.74
CA THR A 398 11.37 -19.40 -24.09
C THR A 398 10.13 -18.96 -24.85
N ASP A 399 10.25 -17.95 -25.68
CA ASP A 399 9.17 -17.44 -26.56
C ASP A 399 8.63 -18.52 -27.50
#